data_ca4c29e731505a0784afbb58d5fc17d4
#
_entry.id   ca4c29e731505a0784afbb58d5fc17d4
#
_cell.length_a   1.000
_cell.length_b   1.000
_cell.length_c   1.000
_cell.angle_alpha   90.00
_cell.angle_beta   90.00
_cell.angle_gamma   90.00
#
_symmetry.space_group_name_H-M   'P 1'
#
loop_
_entity.id
_entity.type
_entity.pdbx_description
1 polymer ?
#
loop_
_entity_poly.entity_id
_entity_poly.type
_entity_poly.pdbx_seq_one_letter_code
_entity_poly.pdbx_strand_id
1 'polypeptide(L)'
;ALFLFWRIDSPRAEAMRSEFVDRFVPSFEWAMTPVTRVTRMVSSLQSYSRIYEQNQELRRELREMERWREAAVQLEQENAKLLAQNNVRLDPTLTSITGVVLTDSGTAFRQSVLLNVGRRDGVVDGWAVMDGLGLVGRISGVGNQTSRVILLTDPSSRIPVIVQPSGENALLTGDNATLPTLDFIERPENVQPGDRVVSSGDGGVFPPDILIGQVVEDSVGRLRLRMAADYGRLEFLRV
;
A
#
# COMPACT_ATOMS: atom_id res chain seq x y z
N ALA A 1 73.01 22.81 -11.26
CA ALA A 1 73.67 22.61 -9.97
C ALA A 1 72.91 21.72 -8.97
N LEU A 2 71.60 21.77 -8.93
CA LEU A 2 70.73 20.96 -7.98
C LEU A 2 70.71 19.46 -8.31
N PHE A 3 70.93 19.06 -9.56
CA PHE A 3 70.85 17.65 -9.99
C PHE A 3 72.11 16.84 -9.63
N LEU A 4 73.25 17.50 -9.38
CA LEU A 4 74.53 16.86 -9.02
C LEU A 4 74.57 16.44 -7.52
N PHE A 5 73.79 17.08 -6.67
CA PHE A 5 73.71 16.75 -5.24
C PHE A 5 72.95 15.44 -4.98
N TRP A 6 72.21 14.93 -5.94
CA TRP A 6 71.40 13.73 -5.75
C TRP A 6 72.14 12.42 -6.09
N ARG A 7 73.38 12.51 -6.58
CA ARG A 7 74.19 11.35 -7.04
C ARG A 7 75.39 10.95 -6.14
N ILE A 8 75.42 11.56 -4.95
CA ILE A 8 76.53 11.25 -4.01
C ILE A 8 75.95 10.37 -2.90
N ASP A 9 76.29 9.08 -3.02
CA ASP A 9 75.91 8.06 -2.03
C ASP A 9 76.93 8.11 -0.87
N SER A 10 76.64 8.92 0.14
CA SER A 10 77.37 8.91 1.39
C SER A 10 76.42 9.10 2.57
N PRO A 11 76.62 8.39 3.72
CA PRO A 11 75.77 8.46 4.86
C PRO A 11 75.59 9.84 5.49
N ARG A 12 76.51 10.77 5.16
CA ARG A 12 76.37 12.18 5.57
C ARG A 12 75.46 13.00 4.67
N ALA A 13 75.26 12.60 3.41
CA ALA A 13 74.34 13.24 2.49
C ALA A 13 72.90 12.84 2.77
N GLU A 14 72.62 11.63 3.28
CA GLU A 14 71.31 11.19 3.70
C GLU A 14 70.81 11.90 4.98
N ALA A 15 71.71 12.12 5.95
CA ALA A 15 71.36 12.89 7.16
C ALA A 15 71.01 14.36 6.84
N MET A 16 71.73 14.98 5.88
CA MET A 16 71.37 16.33 5.43
C MET A 16 70.13 16.39 4.53
N ARG A 17 69.80 15.30 3.82
CA ARG A 17 68.55 15.20 3.06
C ARG A 17 67.36 15.09 3.96
N SER A 18 67.42 14.25 4.99
CA SER A 18 66.33 14.08 5.94
C SER A 18 66.04 15.38 6.69
N GLU A 19 67.11 16.07 7.15
CA GLU A 19 66.98 17.35 7.86
C GLU A 19 66.49 18.50 6.97
N PHE A 20 66.80 18.46 5.68
CA PHE A 20 66.30 19.43 4.68
C PHE A 20 64.83 19.13 4.31
N VAL A 21 64.47 17.87 4.17
CA VAL A 21 63.09 17.46 3.91
C VAL A 21 62.20 17.81 5.09
N ASP A 22 62.63 17.51 6.33
CA ASP A 22 61.86 17.84 7.53
C ASP A 22 61.71 19.34 7.78
N ARG A 23 62.71 20.15 7.27
CA ARG A 23 62.69 21.60 7.49
C ARG A 23 61.97 22.38 6.38
N PHE A 24 61.96 21.84 5.13
CA PHE A 24 61.43 22.51 3.93
C PHE A 24 60.21 21.85 3.32
N VAL A 25 59.78 20.70 3.79
CA VAL A 25 58.43 20.17 3.53
C VAL A 25 57.51 20.61 4.68
N PRO A 26 56.96 21.84 4.64
CA PRO A 26 55.93 22.16 5.59
C PRO A 26 54.80 21.15 5.36
N SER A 27 54.33 20.56 6.44
CA SER A 27 53.17 19.69 6.42
C SER A 27 52.08 20.32 5.54
N PHE A 28 51.81 19.73 4.39
CA PHE A 28 50.78 20.21 3.44
C PHE A 28 49.38 20.21 4.05
N GLU A 29 49.25 19.85 5.33
CA GLU A 29 47.99 19.87 6.07
C GLU A 29 47.34 21.25 6.14
N TRP A 30 48.08 22.33 6.21
CA TRP A 30 47.48 23.67 6.25
C TRP A 30 46.93 24.13 4.88
N ALA A 31 47.42 23.59 3.77
CA ALA A 31 46.95 23.91 2.43
C ALA A 31 45.66 23.15 2.06
N MET A 32 45.39 21.99 2.67
CA MET A 32 44.20 21.18 2.43
C MET A 32 43.02 21.54 3.36
N THR A 33 43.26 22.19 4.49
CA THR A 33 42.23 22.57 5.46
C THR A 33 41.16 23.54 4.94
N PRO A 34 41.45 24.53 4.05
CA PRO A 34 40.36 25.38 3.54
C PRO A 34 39.41 24.64 2.57
N VAL A 35 39.92 23.70 1.77
CA VAL A 35 39.10 22.96 0.78
C VAL A 35 38.08 22.06 1.45
N THR A 36 38.47 21.37 2.52
CA THR A 36 37.55 20.48 3.28
C THR A 36 36.52 21.27 4.12
N ARG A 37 36.83 22.50 4.49
CA ARG A 37 35.83 23.36 5.18
C ARG A 37 34.77 23.93 4.23
N VAL A 38 35.18 24.32 3.02
CA VAL A 38 34.29 24.86 2.00
C VAL A 38 33.36 23.75 1.47
N THR A 39 33.87 22.54 1.21
CA THR A 39 33.04 21.41 0.78
C THR A 39 32.00 20.96 1.85
N ARG A 40 32.39 20.97 3.12
CA ARG A 40 31.43 20.72 4.22
C ARG A 40 30.38 21.82 4.36
N MET A 41 30.75 23.07 4.13
CA MET A 41 29.81 24.19 4.22
C MET A 41 28.80 24.16 3.08
N VAL A 42 29.22 23.83 1.86
CA VAL A 42 28.34 23.66 0.70
C VAL A 42 27.41 22.44 0.87
N SER A 43 27.94 21.32 1.35
CA SER A 43 27.11 20.13 1.61
C SER A 43 26.09 20.35 2.74
N SER A 44 26.42 21.14 3.76
CA SER A 44 25.48 21.49 4.82
C SER A 44 24.37 22.43 4.34
N LEU A 45 24.66 23.37 3.45
CA LEU A 45 23.64 24.25 2.86
C LEU A 45 22.70 23.49 1.93
N GLN A 46 23.21 22.56 1.12
CA GLN A 46 22.38 21.69 0.28
C GLN A 46 21.51 20.73 1.09
N SER A 47 22.00 20.26 2.22
CA SER A 47 21.21 19.44 3.15
C SER A 47 20.11 20.25 3.82
N TYR A 48 20.39 21.50 4.15
CA TYR A 48 19.41 22.41 4.77
C TYR A 48 18.28 22.77 3.80
N SER A 49 18.59 23.08 2.53
CA SER A 49 17.57 23.35 1.51
C SER A 49 16.68 22.13 1.25
N ARG A 50 17.26 20.94 1.19
CA ARG A 50 16.53 19.70 1.00
C ARG A 50 15.59 19.40 2.17
N ILE A 51 16.06 19.57 3.41
CA ILE A 51 15.22 19.40 4.61
C ILE A 51 14.09 20.43 4.63
N TYR A 52 14.38 21.65 4.20
CA TYR A 52 13.36 22.71 4.16
C TYR A 52 12.29 22.42 3.10
N GLU A 53 12.69 21.97 1.90
CA GLU A 53 11.78 21.55 0.83
C GLU A 53 10.92 20.35 1.25
N GLN A 54 11.53 19.30 1.82
CA GLN A 54 10.81 18.16 2.37
C GLN A 54 9.83 18.56 3.48
N ASN A 55 10.23 19.50 4.36
CA ASN A 55 9.33 19.97 5.41
C ASN A 55 8.14 20.78 4.85
N GLN A 56 8.36 21.52 3.77
CA GLN A 56 7.27 22.21 3.07
C GLN A 56 6.34 21.22 2.37
N GLU A 57 6.89 20.19 1.73
CA GLU A 57 6.13 19.15 1.06
C GLU A 57 5.28 18.36 2.06
N LEU A 58 5.89 17.88 3.13
CA LEU A 58 5.17 17.21 4.23
C LEU A 58 4.06 18.08 4.84
N ARG A 59 4.29 19.37 4.96
CA ARG A 59 3.24 20.30 5.44
C ARG A 59 2.11 20.49 4.43
N ARG A 60 2.38 20.39 3.11
CA ARG A 60 1.34 20.39 2.08
C ARG A 60 0.51 19.11 2.13
N GLU A 61 1.17 17.97 2.18
CA GLU A 61 0.51 16.66 2.31
C GLU A 61 -0.34 16.59 3.57
N LEU A 62 0.19 17.08 4.69
CA LEU A 62 -0.55 17.11 5.96
C LEU A 62 -1.82 17.96 5.87
N ARG A 63 -1.72 19.16 5.27
CA ARG A 63 -2.91 20.02 5.03
C ARG A 63 -3.90 19.40 4.06
N GLU A 64 -3.44 18.61 3.10
CA GLU A 64 -4.31 17.90 2.17
C GLU A 64 -5.04 16.76 2.88
N MET A 65 -4.33 15.97 3.68
CA MET A 65 -4.94 14.92 4.52
C MET A 65 -5.95 15.50 5.53
N GLU A 66 -5.64 16.65 6.15
CA GLU A 66 -6.58 17.35 7.04
C GLU A 66 -7.86 17.73 6.31
N ARG A 67 -7.77 18.29 5.09
CA ARG A 67 -8.93 18.64 4.27
C ARG A 67 -9.76 17.40 3.89
N TRP A 68 -9.09 16.30 3.53
CA TRP A 68 -9.79 15.04 3.25
C TRP A 68 -10.48 14.48 4.48
N ARG A 69 -9.85 14.59 5.64
CA ARG A 69 -10.45 14.19 6.90
C ARG A 69 -11.68 15.03 7.26
N GLU A 70 -11.59 16.33 7.11
CA GLU A 70 -12.72 17.25 7.35
C GLU A 70 -13.88 16.95 6.39
N ALA A 71 -13.60 16.75 5.11
CA ALA A 71 -14.60 16.37 4.12
C ALA A 71 -15.26 15.01 4.46
N ALA A 72 -14.49 14.03 4.90
CA ALA A 72 -15.00 12.73 5.31
C ALA A 72 -15.95 12.85 6.52
N VAL A 73 -15.56 13.60 7.54
CA VAL A 73 -16.41 13.85 8.73
C VAL A 73 -17.69 14.58 8.34
N GLN A 74 -17.61 15.54 7.44
CA GLN A 74 -18.79 16.28 6.97
C GLN A 74 -19.75 15.36 6.21
N LEU A 75 -19.22 14.52 5.29
CA LEU A 75 -20.02 13.55 4.56
C LEU A 75 -20.66 12.51 5.48
N GLU A 76 -19.94 12.07 6.52
CA GLU A 76 -20.48 11.15 7.52
C GLU A 76 -21.64 11.78 8.31
N GLN A 77 -21.51 13.05 8.71
CA GLN A 77 -22.59 13.79 9.37
C GLN A 77 -23.78 14.00 8.45
N GLU A 78 -23.56 14.32 7.17
CA GLU A 78 -24.63 14.49 6.19
C GLU A 78 -25.35 13.16 5.93
N ASN A 79 -24.59 12.07 5.79
CA ASN A 79 -25.14 10.73 5.63
C ASN A 79 -25.99 10.34 6.86
N ALA A 80 -25.47 10.54 8.07
CA ALA A 80 -26.22 10.30 9.30
C ALA A 80 -27.53 11.12 9.37
N LYS A 81 -27.49 12.38 8.92
CA LYS A 81 -28.67 13.24 8.85
C LYS A 81 -29.69 12.74 7.83
N LEU A 82 -29.23 12.34 6.64
CA LEU A 82 -30.11 11.79 5.59
C LEU A 82 -30.74 10.47 6.03
N LEU A 83 -29.98 9.58 6.66
CA LEU A 83 -30.49 8.32 7.23
C LEU A 83 -31.55 8.59 8.31
N ALA A 84 -31.32 9.56 9.19
CA ALA A 84 -32.30 9.96 10.22
C ALA A 84 -33.58 10.55 9.61
N GLN A 85 -33.46 11.34 8.53
CA GLN A 85 -34.62 11.91 7.82
C GLN A 85 -35.45 10.84 7.10
N ASN A 86 -34.81 9.80 6.58
CA ASN A 86 -35.48 8.72 5.86
C ASN A 86 -35.98 7.58 6.79
N ASN A 87 -35.89 7.72 8.12
CA ASN A 87 -36.23 6.68 9.11
C ASN A 87 -35.51 5.33 8.83
N VAL A 88 -34.37 5.33 8.15
CA VAL A 88 -33.59 4.12 7.92
C VAL A 88 -32.88 3.78 9.23
N ARG A 89 -33.29 2.72 9.88
CA ARG A 89 -32.58 2.13 11.01
C ARG A 89 -31.44 1.30 10.44
N LEU A 90 -30.21 1.80 10.53
CA LEU A 90 -29.04 0.94 10.33
C LEU A 90 -29.04 -0.10 11.46
N ASP A 91 -28.94 -1.37 11.09
CA ASP A 91 -28.82 -2.45 12.07
C ASP A 91 -27.52 -2.26 12.88
N PRO A 92 -27.58 -2.02 14.20
CA PRO A 92 -26.39 -1.77 15.00
C PRO A 92 -25.55 -3.04 15.25
N THR A 93 -25.90 -4.16 14.63
CA THR A 93 -25.30 -5.48 14.92
C THR A 93 -24.22 -5.91 13.95
N LEU A 94 -23.51 -4.98 13.30
CA LEU A 94 -22.28 -5.35 12.58
C LEU A 94 -21.18 -5.67 13.61
N THR A 95 -21.24 -6.88 14.14
CA THR A 95 -20.17 -7.44 14.98
C THR A 95 -19.04 -7.84 14.07
N SER A 96 -17.86 -7.28 14.28
CA SER A 96 -16.68 -7.69 13.53
C SER A 96 -15.75 -8.53 14.40
N ILE A 97 -15.26 -9.63 13.86
CA ILE A 97 -14.31 -10.55 14.49
C ILE A 97 -13.00 -10.46 13.70
N THR A 98 -11.91 -10.11 14.37
CA THR A 98 -10.59 -10.08 13.71
C THR A 98 -9.91 -11.41 13.85
N GLY A 99 -9.57 -12.03 12.74
CA GLY A 99 -8.81 -13.28 12.68
C GLY A 99 -7.43 -13.07 12.04
N VAL A 100 -6.52 -13.95 12.40
CA VAL A 100 -5.18 -14.04 11.80
C VAL A 100 -5.20 -15.14 10.74
N VAL A 101 -4.60 -14.87 9.58
CA VAL A 101 -4.40 -15.87 8.54
C VAL A 101 -3.33 -16.86 9.00
N LEU A 102 -3.71 -18.13 9.14
CA LEU A 102 -2.81 -19.20 9.56
C LEU A 102 -1.99 -19.76 8.41
N THR A 103 -2.64 -19.93 7.27
CA THR A 103 -2.02 -20.49 6.07
C THR A 103 -2.86 -20.17 4.84
N ASP A 104 -2.20 -20.07 3.71
CA ASP A 104 -2.85 -20.19 2.42
C ASP A 104 -3.24 -21.67 2.25
N SER A 105 -4.53 -21.94 2.25
CA SER A 105 -5.09 -23.29 2.05
C SER A 105 -5.50 -23.52 0.60
N GLY A 106 -5.08 -22.61 -0.30
CA GLY A 106 -5.36 -22.66 -1.70
C GLY A 106 -4.67 -23.85 -2.39
N THR A 107 -5.29 -24.31 -3.45
CA THR A 107 -4.72 -25.24 -4.43
C THR A 107 -4.66 -24.54 -5.77
N ALA A 108 -4.03 -25.18 -6.79
CA ALA A 108 -4.01 -24.63 -8.14
C ALA A 108 -5.41 -24.30 -8.72
N PHE A 109 -6.47 -24.87 -8.13
CA PHE A 109 -7.87 -24.72 -8.58
C PHE A 109 -8.76 -24.01 -7.56
N ARG A 110 -8.28 -23.74 -6.36
CA ARG A 110 -9.03 -23.07 -5.28
C ARG A 110 -8.15 -22.08 -4.59
N GLN A 111 -8.64 -20.85 -4.49
CA GLN A 111 -7.96 -19.80 -3.74
C GLN A 111 -8.70 -19.55 -2.43
N SER A 112 -8.10 -20.02 -1.34
CA SER A 112 -8.69 -19.90 0.00
C SER A 112 -7.62 -19.76 1.07
N VAL A 113 -7.95 -19.05 2.14
CA VAL A 113 -7.11 -18.92 3.33
C VAL A 113 -7.82 -19.45 4.57
N LEU A 114 -7.05 -19.88 5.56
CA LEU A 114 -7.55 -20.38 6.84
C LEU A 114 -7.32 -19.32 7.92
N LEU A 115 -8.38 -18.98 8.66
CA LEU A 115 -8.32 -18.07 9.81
C LEU A 115 -8.28 -18.84 11.13
N ASN A 116 -7.70 -18.24 12.17
CA ASN A 116 -7.65 -18.74 13.54
C ASN A 116 -8.92 -18.46 14.36
N VAL A 117 -10.01 -18.10 13.72
CA VAL A 117 -11.32 -17.82 14.35
C VAL A 117 -12.39 -18.73 13.75
N GLY A 118 -13.32 -19.18 14.57
CA GLY A 118 -14.33 -20.16 14.17
C GLY A 118 -15.65 -19.99 14.88
N ARG A 119 -16.41 -21.08 14.99
CA ARG A 119 -17.73 -21.08 15.63
C ARG A 119 -17.71 -20.61 17.09
N ARG A 120 -16.64 -20.90 17.82
CA ARG A 120 -16.48 -20.47 19.21
C ARG A 120 -16.39 -18.94 19.34
N ASP A 121 -15.90 -18.28 18.30
CA ASP A 121 -15.73 -16.85 18.24
C ASP A 121 -16.94 -16.15 17.63
N GLY A 122 -17.97 -16.93 17.25
CA GLY A 122 -19.20 -16.41 16.67
C GLY A 122 -19.20 -16.29 15.15
N VAL A 123 -18.18 -16.82 14.47
CA VAL A 123 -18.11 -16.79 12.99
C VAL A 123 -19.20 -17.66 12.39
N VAL A 124 -19.90 -17.12 11.39
CA VAL A 124 -20.98 -17.78 10.65
C VAL A 124 -20.57 -17.97 9.19
N ASP A 125 -21.01 -19.08 8.60
CA ASP A 125 -20.77 -19.36 7.19
C ASP A 125 -21.45 -18.32 6.29
N GLY A 126 -20.78 -17.93 5.22
CA GLY A 126 -21.26 -16.88 4.30
C GLY A 126 -20.88 -15.46 4.67
N TRP A 127 -20.39 -15.18 5.86
CA TRP A 127 -20.00 -13.83 6.25
C TRP A 127 -18.90 -13.25 5.38
N ALA A 128 -19.00 -11.95 5.14
CA ALA A 128 -17.98 -11.18 4.42
C ALA A 128 -16.66 -11.13 5.20
N VAL A 129 -15.56 -11.15 4.47
CA VAL A 129 -14.22 -11.03 5.04
C VAL A 129 -13.50 -9.88 4.35
N MET A 130 -12.99 -8.96 5.14
CA MET A 130 -12.33 -7.73 4.69
C MET A 130 -10.93 -7.62 5.28
N ASP A 131 -10.04 -6.96 4.57
CA ASP A 131 -8.81 -6.38 5.14
C ASP A 131 -9.03 -4.89 5.49
N GLY A 132 -7.94 -4.16 5.75
CA GLY A 132 -8.02 -2.71 5.99
C GLY A 132 -8.36 -1.88 4.76
N LEU A 133 -8.36 -2.44 3.56
CA LEU A 133 -8.49 -1.74 2.28
C LEU A 133 -9.78 -2.09 1.53
N GLY A 134 -10.28 -3.33 1.67
CA GLY A 134 -11.48 -3.76 0.96
C GLY A 134 -11.91 -5.19 1.22
N LEU A 135 -12.87 -5.65 0.42
CA LEU A 135 -13.40 -7.01 0.48
C LEU A 135 -12.35 -8.01 -0.01
N VAL A 136 -12.12 -9.06 0.78
CA VAL A 136 -11.17 -10.14 0.47
C VAL A 136 -11.89 -11.39 -0.02
N GLY A 137 -13.02 -11.70 0.58
CA GLY A 137 -13.76 -12.92 0.26
C GLY A 137 -14.93 -13.16 1.21
N ARG A 138 -15.33 -14.42 1.34
CA ARG A 138 -16.38 -14.85 2.26
C ARG A 138 -15.99 -16.11 3.01
N ILE A 139 -16.56 -16.28 4.18
CA ILE A 139 -16.45 -17.53 4.94
C ILE A 139 -17.12 -18.66 4.15
N SER A 140 -16.41 -19.76 3.97
CA SER A 140 -16.93 -20.98 3.37
C SER A 140 -16.37 -22.20 4.09
N GLY A 141 -17.05 -22.56 5.15
CA GLY A 141 -16.71 -23.62 6.07
C GLY A 141 -16.18 -23.10 7.40
N VAL A 142 -16.94 -23.38 8.45
CA VAL A 142 -16.65 -22.95 9.82
C VAL A 142 -16.36 -24.16 10.68
N GLY A 143 -15.11 -24.29 11.11
CA GLY A 143 -14.67 -25.22 12.14
C GLY A 143 -14.96 -24.67 13.55
N ASN A 144 -14.53 -25.38 14.57
CA ASN A 144 -14.73 -24.95 15.95
C ASN A 144 -13.83 -23.77 16.34
N GLN A 145 -12.57 -23.77 15.90
CA GLN A 145 -11.54 -22.76 16.21
C GLN A 145 -10.98 -22.09 14.94
N THR A 146 -11.34 -22.55 13.77
CA THR A 146 -10.85 -22.05 12.50
C THR A 146 -11.98 -21.88 11.51
N SER A 147 -11.82 -21.01 10.53
CA SER A 147 -12.73 -20.85 9.42
C SER A 147 -11.96 -20.70 8.11
N ARG A 148 -12.55 -21.16 7.01
CA ARG A 148 -11.99 -21.03 5.68
C ARG A 148 -12.63 -19.84 4.98
N VAL A 149 -11.83 -19.03 4.34
CA VAL A 149 -12.23 -17.92 3.47
C VAL A 149 -12.00 -18.31 2.04
N ILE A 150 -13.02 -18.26 1.21
CA ILE A 150 -12.86 -18.29 -0.26
C ILE A 150 -12.59 -16.87 -0.72
N LEU A 151 -11.50 -16.69 -1.47
CA LEU A 151 -11.08 -15.40 -2.00
C LEU A 151 -11.95 -14.96 -3.19
N LEU A 152 -11.99 -13.67 -3.47
CA LEU A 152 -12.73 -13.13 -4.63
C LEU A 152 -12.15 -13.60 -5.97
N THR A 153 -10.87 -13.96 -5.99
CA THR A 153 -10.17 -14.46 -7.16
C THR A 153 -10.45 -15.95 -7.45
N ASP A 154 -11.09 -16.67 -6.50
CA ASP A 154 -11.45 -18.09 -6.70
C ASP A 154 -12.47 -18.27 -7.83
N PRO A 155 -12.33 -19.25 -8.71
CA PRO A 155 -13.27 -19.50 -9.82
C PRO A 155 -14.70 -19.81 -9.39
N SER A 156 -14.91 -20.23 -8.15
CA SER A 156 -16.25 -20.42 -7.58
C SER A 156 -16.86 -19.13 -7.01
N SER A 157 -16.09 -18.05 -6.94
CA SER A 157 -16.52 -16.76 -6.42
C SER A 157 -17.27 -15.98 -7.49
N ARG A 158 -18.54 -15.65 -7.18
CA ARG A 158 -19.38 -14.77 -7.99
C ARG A 158 -20.07 -13.78 -7.09
N ILE A 159 -19.84 -12.50 -7.29
CA ILE A 159 -20.29 -11.46 -6.39
C ILE A 159 -20.99 -10.37 -7.19
N PRO A 160 -22.26 -10.09 -6.88
CA PRO A 160 -22.98 -8.98 -7.43
C PRO A 160 -22.34 -7.65 -6.96
N VAL A 161 -22.03 -6.78 -7.89
CA VAL A 161 -21.33 -5.52 -7.64
C VAL A 161 -22.01 -4.36 -8.36
N ILE A 162 -21.75 -3.15 -7.87
CA ILE A 162 -22.17 -1.90 -8.52
C ILE A 162 -20.90 -1.10 -8.85
N VAL A 163 -20.87 -0.57 -10.07
CA VAL A 163 -19.82 0.33 -10.52
C VAL A 163 -20.24 1.76 -10.24
N GLN A 164 -19.42 2.50 -9.54
CA GLN A 164 -19.64 3.91 -9.20
C GLN A 164 -18.72 4.81 -10.03
N PRO A 165 -19.18 5.95 -10.56
CA PRO A 165 -20.47 6.63 -10.27
C PRO A 165 -21.62 6.21 -11.19
N SER A 166 -21.40 5.36 -12.19
CA SER A 166 -22.42 5.02 -13.22
C SER A 166 -23.66 4.31 -12.65
N GLY A 167 -23.53 3.61 -11.54
CA GLY A 167 -24.58 2.79 -10.96
C GLY A 167 -24.86 1.49 -11.73
N GLU A 168 -23.99 1.11 -12.67
CA GLU A 168 -24.15 -0.11 -13.46
C GLU A 168 -23.94 -1.35 -12.59
N ASN A 169 -24.86 -2.31 -12.72
CA ASN A 169 -24.73 -3.61 -12.09
C ASN A 169 -23.79 -4.49 -12.90
N ALA A 170 -23.00 -5.27 -12.20
CA ALA A 170 -22.09 -6.25 -12.79
C ALA A 170 -21.96 -7.48 -11.88
N LEU A 171 -21.38 -8.54 -12.41
CA LEU A 171 -21.00 -9.72 -11.66
C LEU A 171 -19.47 -9.84 -11.65
N LEU A 172 -18.88 -9.74 -10.47
CA LEU A 172 -17.45 -10.04 -10.31
C LEU A 172 -17.28 -11.55 -10.29
N THR A 173 -16.51 -12.08 -11.24
CA THR A 173 -16.20 -13.49 -11.37
C THR A 173 -14.71 -13.73 -11.17
N GLY A 174 -14.34 -14.58 -10.21
CA GLY A 174 -12.99 -15.04 -10.02
C GLY A 174 -12.58 -16.00 -11.16
N ASP A 175 -11.34 -15.87 -11.62
CA ASP A 175 -10.77 -16.69 -12.69
C ASP A 175 -9.34 -17.17 -12.39
N ASN A 176 -8.96 -17.20 -11.11
CA ASN A 176 -7.60 -17.44 -10.62
C ASN A 176 -6.56 -16.38 -11.09
N ALA A 177 -6.99 -15.35 -11.79
CA ALA A 177 -6.11 -14.26 -12.15
C ALA A 177 -6.04 -13.19 -11.04
N THR A 178 -4.99 -12.40 -11.06
CA THR A 178 -4.82 -11.24 -10.15
C THR A 178 -5.87 -10.16 -10.40
N LEU A 179 -6.41 -10.12 -11.61
CA LEU A 179 -7.44 -9.18 -12.04
C LEU A 179 -8.68 -9.98 -12.47
N PRO A 180 -9.62 -10.26 -11.56
CA PRO A 180 -10.85 -10.98 -11.91
C PRO A 180 -11.70 -10.18 -12.90
N THR A 181 -12.61 -10.88 -13.59
CA THR A 181 -13.47 -10.31 -14.63
C THR A 181 -14.72 -9.66 -14.07
N LEU A 182 -15.15 -8.59 -14.74
CA LEU A 182 -16.47 -7.99 -14.55
C LEU A 182 -17.37 -8.45 -15.70
N ASP A 183 -18.32 -9.32 -15.37
CA ASP A 183 -19.25 -9.90 -16.34
C ASP A 183 -20.63 -9.28 -16.21
N PHE A 184 -21.48 -9.44 -17.23
CA PHE A 184 -22.89 -9.03 -17.23
C PHE A 184 -23.13 -7.54 -16.96
N ILE A 185 -22.27 -6.67 -17.44
CA ILE A 185 -22.50 -5.22 -17.42
C ILE A 185 -23.55 -4.89 -18.48
N GLU A 186 -24.66 -4.28 -18.09
CA GLU A 186 -25.74 -3.96 -19.04
C GLU A 186 -25.32 -2.92 -20.08
N ARG A 187 -24.60 -1.88 -19.63
CA ARG A 187 -24.13 -0.78 -20.48
C ARG A 187 -22.65 -0.54 -20.24
N PRO A 188 -21.78 -1.33 -20.88
CA PRO A 188 -20.33 -1.22 -20.68
C PRO A 188 -19.77 0.16 -21.07
N GLU A 189 -20.45 0.88 -21.97
CA GLU A 189 -20.08 2.24 -22.38
C GLU A 189 -20.14 3.29 -21.26
N ASN A 190 -20.89 3.00 -20.19
CA ASN A 190 -21.00 3.87 -19.02
C ASN A 190 -19.90 3.60 -17.97
N VAL A 191 -19.12 2.55 -18.15
CA VAL A 191 -18.08 2.13 -17.23
C VAL A 191 -16.71 2.55 -17.75
N GLN A 192 -15.94 3.25 -16.94
CA GLN A 192 -14.62 3.75 -17.31
C GLN A 192 -13.52 3.12 -16.44
N PRO A 193 -12.31 2.91 -16.98
CA PRO A 193 -11.15 2.58 -16.16
C PRO A 193 -10.94 3.62 -15.07
N GLY A 194 -10.76 3.16 -13.82
CA GLY A 194 -10.68 4.00 -12.63
C GLY A 194 -11.96 4.08 -11.80
N ASP A 195 -13.10 3.65 -12.35
CA ASP A 195 -14.36 3.61 -11.61
C ASP A 195 -14.27 2.68 -10.41
N ARG A 196 -14.92 3.08 -9.31
CA ARG A 196 -14.96 2.27 -8.09
C ARG A 196 -15.99 1.15 -8.22
N VAL A 197 -15.65 -0.01 -7.70
CA VAL A 197 -16.54 -1.15 -7.63
C VAL A 197 -16.79 -1.51 -6.17
N VAL A 198 -18.07 -1.57 -5.83
CA VAL A 198 -18.54 -1.90 -4.48
C VAL A 198 -19.52 -3.08 -4.52
N SER A 199 -19.72 -3.76 -3.39
CA SER A 199 -20.75 -4.80 -3.28
C SER A 199 -22.15 -4.20 -3.44
N SER A 200 -23.05 -4.90 -4.16
CA SER A 200 -24.42 -4.43 -4.37
C SER A 200 -25.34 -4.69 -3.18
N GLY A 201 -25.02 -5.65 -2.32
CA GLY A 201 -25.92 -6.15 -1.28
C GLY A 201 -26.91 -7.21 -1.77
N ASP A 202 -26.96 -7.47 -3.08
CA ASP A 202 -27.85 -8.48 -3.66
C ASP A 202 -27.50 -9.91 -3.20
N GLY A 203 -28.51 -10.73 -3.06
CA GLY A 203 -28.36 -12.10 -2.57
C GLY A 203 -28.11 -12.21 -1.06
N GLY A 204 -28.00 -11.10 -0.32
CA GLY A 204 -27.90 -11.10 1.15
C GLY A 204 -26.62 -11.71 1.72
N VAL A 205 -25.60 -11.96 0.87
CA VAL A 205 -24.31 -12.55 1.28
C VAL A 205 -23.34 -11.49 1.75
N PHE A 206 -23.36 -10.34 1.10
CA PHE A 206 -22.48 -9.22 1.44
C PHE A 206 -23.30 -7.98 1.79
N PRO A 207 -22.92 -7.21 2.81
CA PRO A 207 -23.46 -5.88 2.99
C PRO A 207 -23.24 -5.03 1.74
N PRO A 208 -24.12 -4.09 1.40
CA PRO A 208 -23.88 -3.16 0.30
C PRO A 208 -22.74 -2.18 0.61
N ASP A 209 -22.22 -1.56 -0.44
CA ASP A 209 -21.22 -0.47 -0.39
C ASP A 209 -19.83 -0.83 0.18
N ILE A 210 -19.50 -2.13 0.29
CA ILE A 210 -18.13 -2.53 0.63
C ILE A 210 -17.24 -2.35 -0.58
N LEU A 211 -16.13 -1.62 -0.42
CA LEU A 211 -15.15 -1.43 -1.49
C LEU A 211 -14.53 -2.77 -1.90
N ILE A 212 -14.54 -3.05 -3.19
CA ILE A 212 -13.90 -4.25 -3.76
C ILE A 212 -12.66 -3.86 -4.58
N GLY A 213 -12.75 -2.79 -5.38
CA GLY A 213 -11.62 -2.34 -6.16
C GLY A 213 -11.95 -1.24 -7.16
N GLN A 214 -11.16 -1.19 -8.23
CA GLN A 214 -11.33 -0.24 -9.32
C GLN A 214 -11.30 -0.96 -10.66
N VAL A 215 -12.11 -0.47 -11.60
CA VAL A 215 -12.14 -0.96 -12.96
C VAL A 215 -10.79 -0.67 -13.65
N VAL A 216 -10.28 -1.67 -14.33
CA VAL A 216 -9.11 -1.55 -15.22
C VAL A 216 -9.42 -2.24 -16.55
N GLU A 217 -8.73 -1.84 -17.60
CA GLU A 217 -8.84 -2.48 -18.90
C GLU A 217 -7.62 -3.38 -19.12
N ASP A 218 -7.84 -4.62 -19.58
CA ASP A 218 -6.75 -5.52 -19.94
C ASP A 218 -6.20 -5.19 -21.34
N SER A 219 -5.12 -5.87 -21.74
CA SER A 219 -4.46 -5.65 -23.03
C SER A 219 -5.35 -5.98 -24.26
N VAL A 220 -6.50 -6.58 -24.04
CA VAL A 220 -7.46 -6.99 -25.10
C VAL A 220 -8.73 -6.12 -25.07
N GLY A 221 -8.76 -5.10 -24.18
CA GLY A 221 -9.91 -4.17 -24.09
C GLY A 221 -11.06 -4.71 -23.22
N ARG A 222 -10.85 -5.73 -22.38
CA ARG A 222 -11.87 -6.26 -21.47
C ARG A 222 -11.81 -5.56 -20.12
N LEU A 223 -12.97 -5.28 -19.56
CA LEU A 223 -13.09 -4.71 -18.20
C LEU A 223 -12.78 -5.77 -17.17
N ARG A 224 -11.81 -5.46 -16.33
CA ARG A 224 -11.36 -6.28 -15.20
C ARG A 224 -11.32 -5.44 -13.94
N LEU A 225 -11.16 -6.09 -12.80
CA LEU A 225 -11.09 -5.41 -11.52
C LEU A 225 -9.68 -5.50 -10.95
N ARG A 226 -9.11 -4.34 -10.59
CA ARG A 226 -7.98 -4.25 -9.68
C ARG A 226 -8.51 -4.23 -8.26
N MET A 227 -8.20 -5.27 -7.50
CA MET A 227 -8.65 -5.40 -6.12
C MET A 227 -8.08 -4.28 -5.24
N ALA A 228 -8.88 -3.79 -4.29
CA ALA A 228 -8.42 -2.85 -3.26
C ALA A 228 -7.61 -3.56 -2.17
N ALA A 229 -8.00 -4.78 -1.81
CA ALA A 229 -7.32 -5.61 -0.84
C ALA A 229 -5.95 -6.10 -1.34
N ASP A 230 -4.96 -6.17 -0.45
CA ASP A 230 -3.62 -6.68 -0.78
C ASP A 230 -3.53 -8.20 -0.59
N TYR A 231 -3.80 -8.95 -1.64
CA TYR A 231 -3.75 -10.42 -1.63
C TYR A 231 -2.34 -11.00 -1.43
N GLY A 232 -1.31 -10.18 -1.56
CA GLY A 232 0.08 -10.59 -1.29
C GLY A 232 0.46 -10.56 0.19
N ARG A 233 -0.36 -9.90 1.04
CA ARG A 233 -0.07 -9.67 2.46
C ARG A 233 -1.30 -9.80 3.35
N LEU A 234 -2.05 -10.88 3.17
CA LEU A 234 -3.21 -11.16 4.02
C LEU A 234 -2.73 -11.69 5.37
N GLU A 235 -2.63 -10.83 6.37
CA GLU A 235 -2.22 -11.22 7.74
C GLU A 235 -3.39 -11.16 8.73
N PHE A 236 -4.11 -10.04 8.75
CA PHE A 236 -5.24 -9.79 9.64
C PHE A 236 -6.49 -9.53 8.81
N LEU A 237 -7.51 -10.30 9.03
CA LEU A 237 -8.78 -10.17 8.33
C LEU A 237 -9.92 -9.95 9.34
N ARG A 238 -10.84 -9.09 8.95
CA ARG A 238 -12.08 -8.81 9.71
C ARG A 238 -13.23 -9.57 9.06
N VAL A 239 -13.91 -10.33 9.87
CA VAL A 239 -15.09 -11.12 9.51
C VAL A 239 -16.34 -10.45 10.04
#